data_64945b758d330264ff9f44741ec9a5a3
#
_entry.id   64945b758d330264ff9f44741ec9a5a3
#
_cell.length_a   1.000
_cell.length_b   1.000
_cell.length_c   1.000
_cell.angle_alpha   90.00
_cell.angle_beta   90.00
_cell.angle_gamma   90.00
#
_symmetry.space_group_name_H-M   'P 1'
#
loop_
_entity.id
_entity.type
_entity.pdbx_description
1 polymer ?
#
loop_
_entity_poly.entity_id
_entity_poly.type
_entity_poly.pdbx_seq_one_letter_code
_entity_poly.pdbx_strand_id
1 'polypeptide(L)'
;MFTTDNQLPAVRRRHGPAARILATITAAAAGTLAFTGSGQAAECQDPEALTFAMVPTEETVAELELYKPVTDRMAELTGKKIQFFMPTSYASVVEGMLGGFVQVAVLGPYSYVIASEKDPAVEVFATYAKKPGHMQEEGPGYRAALITKKGSGLTSIESLKGTTLGLVDPGSTSGNLMPRVVFGGVIGMDLDDYFGKVVYTGSHELSSVAVGKGKVDAAFVATHRFDNVVNKGEIKLEDVNVLWQSDPIPQDPFVYRNDLCDELRAKIEETFLGLGDQPEAKAFLENVKSNTFVPMSPSDYDIIRTLKAAKDARKKSG
;
A
#
# COMPACT_ATOMS: atom_id res chain seq x y z
N MET A 1 -50.87 -11.94 37.79
CA MET A 1 -52.27 -11.53 37.64
C MET A 1 -52.36 -10.85 36.28
N PHE A 2 -53.30 -11.28 35.46
CA PHE A 2 -53.63 -10.97 34.05
C PHE A 2 -52.83 -11.74 32.99
N THR A 3 -53.39 -12.87 32.64
CA THR A 3 -53.38 -13.61 31.41
C THR A 3 -54.30 -12.91 30.38
N THR A 4 -53.90 -12.89 29.10
CA THR A 4 -54.86 -12.82 27.98
C THR A 4 -54.34 -13.58 26.80
N ASP A 5 -55.01 -14.70 26.56
CA ASP A 5 -55.13 -15.48 25.33
C ASP A 5 -55.57 -14.61 24.13
N ASN A 6 -55.04 -14.92 22.97
CA ASN A 6 -55.70 -14.50 21.74
C ASN A 6 -55.57 -15.57 20.67
N GLN A 7 -56.64 -16.29 20.44
CA GLN A 7 -56.86 -17.35 19.45
C GLN A 7 -57.11 -16.78 18.07
N LEU A 8 -56.56 -17.40 17.06
CA LEU A 8 -56.83 -17.16 15.63
C LEU A 8 -58.11 -17.90 15.19
N PRO A 9 -58.99 -17.34 14.32
CA PRO A 9 -60.15 -18.03 13.81
C PRO A 9 -59.87 -18.87 12.58
N ALA A 10 -60.49 -20.03 12.52
CA ALA A 10 -60.49 -21.01 11.43
C ALA A 10 -61.26 -20.53 10.18
N VAL A 11 -60.68 -20.68 9.00
CA VAL A 11 -61.34 -20.45 7.72
C VAL A 11 -61.90 -21.75 7.15
N ARG A 12 -63.21 -21.78 6.97
CA ARG A 12 -64.02 -22.83 6.41
C ARG A 12 -63.75 -23.07 4.91
N ARG A 13 -63.51 -24.32 4.55
CA ARG A 13 -63.57 -24.80 3.15
C ARG A 13 -65.01 -24.86 2.67
N ARG A 14 -65.31 -24.26 1.51
CA ARG A 14 -66.54 -24.50 0.73
C ARG A 14 -66.17 -25.29 -0.52
N HIS A 15 -66.82 -26.44 -0.67
CA HIS A 15 -66.84 -27.24 -1.90
C HIS A 15 -67.92 -26.70 -2.85
N GLY A 16 -67.59 -26.55 -4.13
CA GLY A 16 -68.54 -26.29 -5.22
C GLY A 16 -68.16 -27.13 -6.46
N PRO A 17 -69.11 -27.47 -7.32
CA PRO A 17 -69.10 -28.67 -8.13
C PRO A 17 -68.31 -28.58 -9.45
N ALA A 18 -67.89 -29.71 -9.94
CA ALA A 18 -67.18 -30.00 -11.17
C ALA A 18 -67.94 -29.57 -12.44
N ALA A 19 -67.25 -28.78 -13.30
CA ALA A 19 -67.63 -28.63 -14.71
C ALA A 19 -66.54 -29.22 -15.60
N ARG A 20 -66.96 -30.25 -16.38
CA ARG A 20 -66.12 -30.86 -17.42
C ARG A 20 -66.08 -29.95 -18.62
N ILE A 21 -64.86 -29.47 -18.99
CA ILE A 21 -64.61 -28.79 -20.25
C ILE A 21 -63.58 -29.60 -21.05
N LEU A 22 -64.02 -29.93 -22.29
CA LEU A 22 -63.28 -30.70 -23.30
C LEU A 22 -61.94 -29.91 -23.63
N ALA A 23 -60.86 -30.65 -23.56
CA ALA A 23 -59.53 -30.09 -23.96
C ALA A 23 -59.33 -30.30 -25.45
N THR A 24 -59.25 -29.21 -26.19
CA THR A 24 -58.63 -29.14 -27.53
C THR A 24 -57.14 -29.01 -27.40
N ILE A 25 -56.42 -30.01 -27.90
CA ILE A 25 -54.96 -30.00 -27.92
C ILE A 25 -54.50 -29.12 -29.08
N THR A 26 -54.03 -27.92 -28.81
CA THR A 26 -53.25 -27.10 -29.75
C THR A 26 -51.76 -27.33 -29.46
N ALA A 27 -51.07 -27.96 -30.39
CA ALA A 27 -49.63 -28.13 -30.33
C ALA A 27 -48.95 -26.75 -30.51
N ALA A 28 -48.47 -26.17 -29.40
CA ALA A 28 -47.62 -25.01 -29.45
C ALA A 28 -46.15 -25.48 -29.58
N ALA A 29 -45.55 -25.21 -30.73
CA ALA A 29 -44.11 -25.39 -30.94
C ALA A 29 -43.35 -24.49 -29.94
N ALA A 30 -42.72 -25.11 -28.94
CA ALA A 30 -41.80 -24.44 -28.04
C ALA A 30 -40.49 -24.10 -28.80
N GLY A 31 -40.43 -22.90 -29.35
CA GLY A 31 -39.18 -22.35 -29.81
C GLY A 31 -38.29 -22.09 -28.61
N THR A 32 -37.26 -22.93 -28.42
CA THR A 32 -36.14 -22.68 -27.50
C THR A 32 -35.38 -21.45 -28.00
N LEU A 33 -35.69 -20.26 -27.47
CA LEU A 33 -34.81 -19.11 -27.55
C LEU A 33 -33.55 -19.44 -26.73
N ALA A 34 -32.52 -19.94 -27.44
CA ALA A 34 -31.18 -19.97 -26.88
C ALA A 34 -30.74 -18.51 -26.66
N PHE A 35 -30.86 -18.05 -25.41
CA PHE A 35 -30.13 -16.86 -24.97
C PHE A 35 -28.64 -17.23 -25.05
N THR A 36 -28.02 -16.94 -26.19
CA THR A 36 -26.56 -16.77 -26.25
C THR A 36 -26.26 -15.47 -25.48
N GLY A 37 -26.11 -15.62 -24.17
CA GLY A 37 -25.48 -14.60 -23.37
C GLY A 37 -24.06 -14.46 -23.89
N SER A 38 -23.84 -13.54 -24.84
CA SER A 38 -22.52 -13.00 -25.07
C SER A 38 -22.10 -12.38 -23.74
N GLY A 39 -21.28 -13.12 -22.98
CA GLY A 39 -20.55 -12.55 -21.87
C GLY A 39 -19.75 -11.39 -22.45
N GLN A 40 -20.25 -10.17 -22.30
CA GLN A 40 -19.50 -8.98 -22.62
C GLN A 40 -18.29 -9.04 -21.69
N ALA A 41 -17.12 -9.32 -22.24
CA ALA A 41 -15.87 -9.10 -21.52
C ALA A 41 -15.93 -7.67 -20.99
N ALA A 42 -15.69 -7.48 -19.71
CA ALA A 42 -15.68 -6.14 -19.12
C ALA A 42 -14.79 -5.27 -19.98
N GLU A 43 -15.34 -4.16 -20.50
CA GLU A 43 -14.61 -3.23 -21.33
C GLU A 43 -13.47 -2.64 -20.48
N CYS A 44 -12.21 -2.70 -20.96
CA CYS A 44 -11.08 -2.16 -20.25
C CYS A 44 -11.24 -0.64 -20.05
N GLN A 45 -10.67 -0.09 -19.00
CA GLN A 45 -10.75 1.33 -18.70
C GLN A 45 -9.72 2.13 -19.48
N ASP A 46 -10.18 3.18 -20.18
CA ASP A 46 -9.34 4.18 -20.88
C ASP A 46 -9.74 5.60 -20.47
N PRO A 47 -9.44 6.03 -19.22
CA PRO A 47 -9.87 7.32 -18.71
C PRO A 47 -9.18 8.48 -19.42
N GLU A 48 -9.84 9.67 -19.48
CA GLU A 48 -9.28 10.89 -20.06
C GLU A 48 -8.10 11.44 -19.24
N ALA A 49 -8.04 11.14 -17.96
CA ALA A 49 -6.99 11.54 -17.04
C ALA A 49 -6.57 10.39 -16.17
N LEU A 50 -5.27 10.31 -15.84
CA LEU A 50 -4.70 9.37 -14.90
C LEU A 50 -4.33 10.10 -13.60
N THR A 51 -4.79 9.59 -12.47
CA THR A 51 -4.30 10.03 -11.16
C THR A 51 -3.11 9.17 -10.76
N PHE A 52 -1.95 9.82 -10.57
CA PHE A 52 -0.75 9.22 -9.99
C PHE A 52 -0.64 9.64 -8.53
N ALA A 53 -0.55 8.69 -7.62
CA ALA A 53 -0.49 8.94 -6.18
C ALA A 53 0.75 8.33 -5.52
N MET A 54 1.14 8.88 -4.37
CA MET A 54 2.24 8.34 -3.55
C MET A 54 1.83 8.32 -2.08
N VAL A 55 2.33 7.31 -1.34
CA VAL A 55 2.28 7.36 0.13
C VAL A 55 3.09 8.57 0.62
N PRO A 56 2.67 9.22 1.72
CA PRO A 56 3.39 10.37 2.26
C PRO A 56 4.86 10.03 2.58
N THR A 57 5.78 10.77 2.01
CA THR A 57 7.22 10.56 2.20
C THR A 57 7.92 11.79 2.69
N GLU A 58 7.72 12.92 2.02
CA GLU A 58 8.36 14.21 2.25
C GLU A 58 7.33 15.35 2.05
N GLU A 59 7.78 16.59 1.99
CA GLU A 59 6.88 17.72 1.73
C GLU A 59 6.25 17.65 0.33
N THR A 60 4.92 17.77 0.24
CA THR A 60 4.12 17.59 -0.98
C THR A 60 4.60 18.43 -2.17
N VAL A 61 5.00 19.68 -1.95
CA VAL A 61 5.44 20.59 -3.04
C VAL A 61 6.77 20.12 -3.63
N ALA A 62 7.72 19.71 -2.79
CA ALA A 62 9.02 19.20 -3.24
C ALA A 62 8.86 17.89 -4.05
N GLU A 63 7.94 17.02 -3.65
CA GLU A 63 7.65 15.78 -4.36
C GLU A 63 6.99 16.04 -5.72
N LEU A 64 6.07 17.01 -5.82
CA LEU A 64 5.46 17.40 -7.09
C LEU A 64 6.51 17.84 -8.12
N GLU A 65 7.44 18.71 -7.69
CA GLU A 65 8.53 19.17 -8.55
C GLU A 65 9.50 18.04 -8.90
N LEU A 66 9.79 17.18 -7.93
CA LEU A 66 10.67 16.02 -8.11
C LEU A 66 10.13 15.05 -9.16
N TYR A 67 8.83 14.74 -9.11
CA TYR A 67 8.20 13.77 -10.03
C TYR A 67 7.71 14.37 -11.35
N LYS A 68 7.90 15.67 -11.56
CA LYS A 68 7.49 16.33 -12.81
C LYS A 68 8.05 15.65 -14.07
N PRO A 69 9.34 15.24 -14.16
CA PRO A 69 9.83 14.54 -15.36
C PRO A 69 9.10 13.23 -15.64
N VAL A 70 8.69 12.51 -14.59
CA VAL A 70 7.92 11.25 -14.71
C VAL A 70 6.51 11.52 -15.21
N THR A 71 5.83 12.50 -14.60
CA THR A 71 4.44 12.86 -14.98
C THR A 71 4.36 13.45 -16.39
N ASP A 72 5.34 14.26 -16.78
CA ASP A 72 5.43 14.82 -18.15
C ASP A 72 5.63 13.69 -19.18
N ARG A 73 6.56 12.76 -18.93
CA ARG A 73 6.78 11.60 -19.81
C ARG A 73 5.54 10.70 -19.88
N MET A 74 4.89 10.44 -18.74
CA MET A 74 3.64 9.67 -18.71
C MET A 74 2.56 10.35 -19.55
N ALA A 75 2.42 11.68 -19.46
CA ALA A 75 1.48 12.44 -20.28
C ALA A 75 1.83 12.34 -21.78
N GLU A 76 3.10 12.43 -22.15
CA GLU A 76 3.57 12.32 -23.53
C GLU A 76 3.25 10.93 -24.12
N LEU A 77 3.64 9.85 -23.42
CA LEU A 77 3.46 8.48 -23.91
C LEU A 77 2.00 8.07 -23.96
N THR A 78 1.23 8.41 -22.93
CA THR A 78 -0.17 7.98 -22.82
C THR A 78 -1.14 8.88 -23.60
N GLY A 79 -0.77 10.13 -23.84
CA GLY A 79 -1.68 11.17 -24.35
C GLY A 79 -2.73 11.60 -23.34
N LYS A 80 -2.59 11.23 -22.06
CA LYS A 80 -3.55 11.52 -21.00
C LYS A 80 -3.11 12.72 -20.15
N LYS A 81 -4.08 13.39 -19.53
CA LYS A 81 -3.78 14.35 -18.49
C LYS A 81 -3.34 13.61 -17.24
N ILE A 82 -2.20 13.97 -16.66
CA ILE A 82 -1.71 13.38 -15.40
C ILE A 82 -2.05 14.32 -14.24
N GLN A 83 -2.72 13.76 -13.22
CA GLN A 83 -3.03 14.43 -11.97
C GLN A 83 -2.21 13.78 -10.87
N PHE A 84 -1.33 14.55 -10.22
CA PHE A 84 -0.55 14.04 -9.09
C PHE A 84 -1.32 14.26 -7.79
N PHE A 85 -1.47 13.22 -6.98
CA PHE A 85 -2.20 13.23 -5.72
C PHE A 85 -1.34 12.70 -4.59
N MET A 86 -1.09 13.54 -3.58
CA MET A 86 -0.40 13.17 -2.35
C MET A 86 -1.33 13.34 -1.15
N PRO A 87 -1.90 12.25 -0.64
CA PRO A 87 -2.72 12.27 0.56
C PRO A 87 -1.88 12.32 1.82
N THR A 88 -2.54 12.55 2.96
CA THR A 88 -1.89 12.66 4.26
C THR A 88 -1.64 11.33 4.98
N SER A 89 -2.09 10.19 4.41
CA SER A 89 -1.91 8.85 5.00
C SER A 89 -1.72 7.78 3.94
N TYR A 90 -1.07 6.68 4.32
CA TYR A 90 -0.91 5.49 3.48
C TYR A 90 -2.27 4.87 3.12
N ALA A 91 -3.20 4.85 4.08
CA ALA A 91 -4.54 4.32 3.85
C ALA A 91 -5.29 5.06 2.75
N SER A 92 -5.14 6.38 2.65
CA SER A 92 -5.84 7.19 1.63
C SER A 92 -5.38 6.85 0.21
N VAL A 93 -4.11 6.48 -0.01
CA VAL A 93 -3.65 5.99 -1.34
C VAL A 93 -4.28 4.64 -1.65
N VAL A 94 -4.25 3.71 -0.68
CA VAL A 94 -4.88 2.38 -0.83
C VAL A 94 -6.37 2.53 -1.16
N GLU A 95 -7.11 3.34 -0.43
CA GLU A 95 -8.54 3.59 -0.67
C GLU A 95 -8.79 4.24 -2.04
N GLY A 96 -7.91 5.16 -2.46
CA GLY A 96 -7.96 5.76 -3.80
C GLY A 96 -7.79 4.73 -4.91
N MET A 97 -6.88 3.77 -4.76
CA MET A 97 -6.69 2.65 -5.69
C MET A 97 -7.92 1.73 -5.72
N LEU A 98 -8.40 1.30 -4.53
CA LEU A 98 -9.55 0.41 -4.40
C LEU A 98 -10.85 1.04 -4.94
N GLY A 99 -10.99 2.34 -4.80
CA GLY A 99 -12.13 3.10 -5.34
C GLY A 99 -12.02 3.45 -6.83
N GLY A 100 -10.91 3.07 -7.51
CA GLY A 100 -10.67 3.40 -8.92
C GLY A 100 -10.38 4.88 -9.17
N PHE A 101 -10.23 5.70 -8.12
CA PHE A 101 -9.88 7.12 -8.22
C PHE A 101 -8.41 7.33 -8.57
N VAL A 102 -7.54 6.44 -8.10
CA VAL A 102 -6.10 6.42 -8.41
C VAL A 102 -5.82 5.26 -9.37
N GLN A 103 -5.20 5.54 -10.52
CA GLN A 103 -4.87 4.56 -11.54
C GLN A 103 -3.44 4.06 -11.44
N VAL A 104 -2.52 4.90 -10.99
CA VAL A 104 -1.09 4.59 -10.82
C VAL A 104 -0.65 5.06 -9.44
N ALA A 105 0.14 4.26 -8.72
CA ALA A 105 0.61 4.68 -7.40
C ALA A 105 2.01 4.15 -7.05
N VAL A 106 2.66 4.85 -6.10
CA VAL A 106 3.79 4.31 -5.32
C VAL A 106 3.28 3.98 -3.93
N LEU A 107 3.35 2.72 -3.55
CA LEU A 107 2.92 2.22 -2.26
C LEU A 107 4.13 1.75 -1.44
N GLY A 108 3.97 1.68 -0.12
CA GLY A 108 4.89 0.82 0.65
C GLY A 108 4.53 -0.65 0.42
N PRO A 109 5.48 -1.60 0.52
CA PRO A 109 5.21 -3.03 0.27
C PRO A 109 4.03 -3.61 1.05
N TYR A 110 3.84 -3.19 2.30
CA TYR A 110 2.71 -3.62 3.12
C TYR A 110 1.38 -3.03 2.65
N SER A 111 1.37 -1.74 2.27
CA SER A 111 0.18 -1.09 1.69
C SER A 111 -0.22 -1.74 0.37
N TYR A 112 0.75 -2.12 -0.47
CA TYR A 112 0.51 -2.88 -1.69
C TYR A 112 -0.17 -4.24 -1.39
N VAL A 113 0.38 -5.00 -0.45
CA VAL A 113 -0.23 -6.29 -0.07
C VAL A 113 -1.66 -6.10 0.45
N ILE A 114 -1.91 -5.07 1.28
CA ILE A 114 -3.27 -4.75 1.73
C ILE A 114 -4.20 -4.44 0.56
N ALA A 115 -3.74 -3.65 -0.42
CA ALA A 115 -4.54 -3.26 -1.58
C ALA A 115 -4.81 -4.46 -2.50
N SER A 116 -3.77 -5.20 -2.90
CA SER A 116 -3.88 -6.32 -3.86
C SER A 116 -4.64 -7.53 -3.32
N GLU A 117 -4.65 -7.76 -2.00
CA GLU A 117 -5.50 -8.78 -1.39
C GLU A 117 -6.99 -8.40 -1.36
N LYS A 118 -7.31 -7.10 -1.34
CA LYS A 118 -8.69 -6.60 -1.38
C LYS A 118 -9.23 -6.46 -2.80
N ASP A 119 -8.37 -6.06 -3.73
CA ASP A 119 -8.69 -5.90 -5.15
C ASP A 119 -7.53 -6.39 -6.01
N PRO A 120 -7.66 -7.56 -6.66
CA PRO A 120 -6.64 -8.11 -7.57
C PRO A 120 -6.33 -7.21 -8.77
N ALA A 121 -7.15 -6.19 -9.03
CA ALA A 121 -6.85 -5.20 -10.07
C ALA A 121 -5.67 -4.28 -9.69
N VAL A 122 -5.25 -4.24 -8.43
CA VAL A 122 -4.04 -3.51 -8.01
C VAL A 122 -2.81 -4.39 -8.23
N GLU A 123 -2.05 -4.11 -9.29
CA GLU A 123 -0.93 -4.92 -9.74
C GLU A 123 0.37 -4.12 -9.73
N VAL A 124 1.45 -4.77 -9.24
CA VAL A 124 2.81 -4.19 -9.25
C VAL A 124 3.48 -4.47 -10.61
N PHE A 125 4.21 -3.48 -11.11
CA PHE A 125 4.98 -3.62 -12.35
C PHE A 125 6.45 -3.22 -12.23
N ALA A 126 6.81 -2.33 -11.29
CA ALA A 126 8.18 -1.83 -11.18
C ALA A 126 8.54 -1.43 -9.75
N THR A 127 9.82 -1.23 -9.52
CA THR A 127 10.38 -0.58 -8.35
C THR A 127 11.69 0.14 -8.69
N TYR A 128 12.24 0.90 -7.72
CA TYR A 128 13.56 1.51 -7.82
C TYR A 128 14.69 0.51 -7.67
N ALA A 129 15.71 0.59 -8.51
CA ALA A 129 17.05 0.06 -8.23
C ALA A 129 17.89 1.15 -7.56
N LYS A 130 17.88 1.19 -6.23
CA LYS A 130 18.54 2.24 -5.42
C LYS A 130 20.05 2.20 -5.58
N LYS A 131 20.67 3.40 -5.56
CA LYS A 131 22.11 3.56 -5.36
C LYS A 131 22.47 3.28 -3.89
N PRO A 132 23.72 2.86 -3.60
CA PRO A 132 24.17 2.77 -2.22
C PRO A 132 24.19 4.17 -1.58
N GLY A 133 23.86 4.24 -0.29
CA GLY A 133 23.85 5.44 0.53
C GLY A 133 24.60 5.25 1.84
N HIS A 134 24.23 6.03 2.87
CA HIS A 134 24.80 5.90 4.22
C HIS A 134 24.36 4.61 4.91
N MET A 135 23.08 4.26 4.78
CA MET A 135 22.48 3.05 5.33
C MET A 135 21.83 2.18 4.25
N GLN A 136 21.55 2.75 3.09
CA GLN A 136 20.93 2.06 1.97
C GLN A 136 21.96 1.22 1.21
N GLU A 137 21.63 -0.05 0.98
CA GLU A 137 22.36 -0.96 0.10
C GLU A 137 21.95 -0.75 -1.36
N GLU A 138 22.83 -1.08 -2.31
CA GLU A 138 22.50 -1.02 -3.74
C GLU A 138 21.45 -2.08 -4.11
N GLY A 139 20.50 -1.72 -4.96
CA GLY A 139 19.53 -2.65 -5.54
C GLY A 139 18.08 -2.37 -5.21
N PRO A 140 17.18 -3.32 -5.51
CA PRO A 140 15.73 -3.14 -5.37
C PRO A 140 15.20 -3.57 -3.98
N GLY A 141 15.99 -3.36 -2.94
CA GLY A 141 15.63 -3.66 -1.55
C GLY A 141 16.03 -2.54 -0.60
N TYR A 142 15.53 -2.61 0.63
CA TYR A 142 15.88 -1.71 1.72
C TYR A 142 15.68 -2.42 3.07
N ARG A 143 16.04 -1.78 4.19
CA ARG A 143 15.87 -2.34 5.53
C ARG A 143 15.04 -1.41 6.41
N ALA A 144 14.37 -1.98 7.40
CA ALA A 144 13.89 -1.23 8.56
C ALA A 144 15.06 -1.04 9.53
N ALA A 145 15.23 0.17 10.04
CA ALA A 145 16.26 0.48 11.03
C ALA A 145 15.62 1.13 12.27
N LEU A 146 16.07 0.71 13.45
CA LEU A 146 15.71 1.32 14.73
C LEU A 146 16.81 2.30 15.12
N ILE A 147 16.47 3.57 15.22
CA ILE A 147 17.40 4.65 15.53
C ILE A 147 17.06 5.32 16.86
N THR A 148 18.10 5.81 17.56
CA THR A 148 18.02 6.66 18.74
C THR A 148 18.95 7.84 18.59
N LYS A 149 18.73 8.90 19.37
CA LYS A 149 19.65 10.06 19.40
C LYS A 149 20.94 9.68 20.10
N LYS A 150 22.08 9.99 19.49
CA LYS A 150 23.39 9.83 20.13
C LYS A 150 23.51 10.76 21.34
N GLY A 151 24.11 10.25 22.40
CA GLY A 151 24.23 10.97 23.66
C GLY A 151 22.98 10.96 24.55
N SER A 152 21.89 10.29 24.13
CA SER A 152 20.68 10.12 24.95
C SER A 152 20.83 9.08 26.06
N GLY A 153 21.89 8.28 26.05
CA GLY A 153 22.04 7.10 26.93
C GLY A 153 21.35 5.84 26.41
N LEU A 154 20.56 5.94 25.32
CA LEU A 154 19.85 4.83 24.72
C LEU A 154 20.72 4.15 23.65
N THR A 155 21.54 3.20 24.09
CA THR A 155 22.60 2.57 23.28
C THR A 155 22.40 1.07 23.08
N SER A 156 21.36 0.49 23.67
CA SER A 156 20.99 -0.93 23.51
C SER A 156 19.47 -1.07 23.42
N ILE A 157 19.01 -2.24 22.96
CA ILE A 157 17.57 -2.54 22.88
C ILE A 157 16.96 -2.49 24.29
N GLU A 158 17.63 -3.05 25.30
CA GLU A 158 17.16 -3.11 26.67
C GLU A 158 16.95 -1.71 27.27
N SER A 159 17.78 -0.74 26.88
CA SER A 159 17.66 0.66 27.35
C SER A 159 16.38 1.35 26.83
N LEU A 160 15.70 0.78 25.84
CA LEU A 160 14.47 1.33 25.27
C LEU A 160 13.21 0.98 26.07
N LYS A 161 13.28 0.05 27.03
CA LYS A 161 12.12 -0.38 27.78
C LYS A 161 11.48 0.80 28.53
N GLY A 162 10.17 1.00 28.30
CA GLY A 162 9.41 2.09 28.93
C GLY A 162 9.59 3.47 28.28
N THR A 163 10.39 3.58 27.20
CA THR A 163 10.60 4.84 26.48
C THR A 163 9.49 5.10 25.45
N THR A 164 9.59 6.23 24.72
CA THR A 164 8.65 6.60 23.65
C THR A 164 9.16 6.14 22.30
N LEU A 165 8.39 5.29 21.59
CA LEU A 165 8.68 4.82 20.24
C LEU A 165 7.88 5.60 19.19
N GLY A 166 8.56 6.08 18.15
CA GLY A 166 7.97 6.58 16.91
C GLY A 166 7.83 5.46 15.87
N LEU A 167 6.61 5.20 15.44
CA LEU A 167 6.29 4.44 14.22
C LEU A 167 5.86 5.42 13.13
N VAL A 168 5.86 4.98 11.86
CA VAL A 168 5.57 5.87 10.72
C VAL A 168 4.07 6.02 10.49
N ASP A 169 3.42 4.95 10.04
CA ASP A 169 2.01 4.89 9.66
C ASP A 169 1.55 3.43 9.77
N PRO A 170 0.29 3.13 10.14
CA PRO A 170 -0.23 1.77 10.21
C PRO A 170 -0.04 0.94 8.93
N GLY A 171 0.02 1.57 7.74
CA GLY A 171 0.28 0.95 6.44
C GLY A 171 1.75 0.82 6.07
N SER A 172 2.68 1.37 6.87
CA SER A 172 4.12 1.30 6.58
C SER A 172 4.70 -0.09 6.83
N THR A 173 5.57 -0.54 5.93
CA THR A 173 6.31 -1.81 6.08
C THR A 173 7.40 -1.69 7.14
N SER A 174 8.43 -0.88 6.87
CA SER A 174 9.59 -0.71 7.76
C SER A 174 9.28 0.11 9.01
N GLY A 175 8.28 0.99 8.94
CA GLY A 175 7.88 1.84 10.05
C GLY A 175 6.74 1.30 10.91
N ASN A 176 6.15 0.12 10.59
CA ASN A 176 5.09 -0.48 11.40
C ASN A 176 5.04 -2.01 11.32
N LEU A 177 4.93 -2.64 10.13
CA LEU A 177 4.79 -4.10 10.04
C LEU A 177 6.02 -4.83 10.56
N MET A 178 7.22 -4.49 10.05
CA MET A 178 8.50 -5.07 10.49
C MET A 178 8.75 -4.86 11.99
N PRO A 179 8.59 -3.64 12.54
CA PRO A 179 8.67 -3.43 13.97
C PRO A 179 7.77 -4.35 14.79
N ARG A 180 6.49 -4.42 14.45
CA ARG A 180 5.51 -5.20 15.24
C ARG A 180 5.71 -6.71 15.13
N VAL A 181 6.11 -7.21 13.95
CA VAL A 181 6.25 -8.66 13.73
C VAL A 181 7.67 -9.14 14.02
N VAL A 182 8.66 -8.52 13.37
CA VAL A 182 10.04 -9.03 13.44
C VAL A 182 10.73 -8.54 14.71
N PHE A 183 10.74 -7.22 14.95
CA PHE A 183 11.37 -6.67 16.14
C PHE A 183 10.62 -7.06 17.42
N GLY A 184 9.27 -7.14 17.40
CA GLY A 184 8.49 -7.70 18.48
C GLY A 184 8.89 -9.14 18.82
N GLY A 185 9.30 -9.94 17.82
CA GLY A 185 9.91 -11.26 18.01
C GLY A 185 11.28 -11.20 18.68
N VAL A 186 12.11 -10.20 18.36
CA VAL A 186 13.43 -9.99 18.97
C VAL A 186 13.31 -9.67 20.46
N ILE A 187 12.38 -8.81 20.84
CA ILE A 187 12.15 -8.44 22.25
C ILE A 187 11.21 -9.40 23.00
N GLY A 188 10.61 -10.37 22.31
CA GLY A 188 9.75 -11.41 22.90
C GLY A 188 8.39 -10.91 23.40
N MET A 189 7.92 -9.71 22.99
CA MET A 189 6.64 -9.12 23.39
C MET A 189 6.14 -8.10 22.37
N ASP A 190 4.90 -7.63 22.56
CA ASP A 190 4.35 -6.57 21.73
C ASP A 190 5.02 -5.21 22.04
N LEU A 191 5.09 -4.34 21.01
CA LEU A 191 5.71 -3.02 21.17
C LEU A 191 4.99 -2.16 22.22
N ASP A 192 3.67 -2.25 22.25
CA ASP A 192 2.84 -1.46 23.18
C ASP A 192 3.04 -1.88 24.66
N ASP A 193 3.53 -3.12 24.91
CA ASP A 193 3.88 -3.61 26.24
C ASP A 193 5.35 -3.30 26.61
N TYR A 194 6.23 -3.23 25.60
CA TYR A 194 7.65 -2.97 25.82
C TYR A 194 7.96 -1.50 26.01
N PHE A 195 7.38 -0.65 25.15
CA PHE A 195 7.55 0.80 25.20
C PHE A 195 6.49 1.44 26.12
N GLY A 196 6.87 2.50 26.82
CA GLY A 196 5.90 3.25 27.65
C GLY A 196 4.87 4.01 26.83
N LYS A 197 5.23 4.37 25.59
CA LYS A 197 4.35 5.04 24.64
C LYS A 197 4.76 4.72 23.20
N VAL A 198 3.78 4.37 22.34
CA VAL A 198 3.96 4.20 20.90
C VAL A 198 3.14 5.25 20.18
N VAL A 199 3.75 6.01 19.27
CA VAL A 199 3.08 7.06 18.50
C VAL A 199 3.37 6.91 17.00
N TYR A 200 2.43 7.33 16.16
CA TYR A 200 2.65 7.42 14.73
C TYR A 200 3.07 8.85 14.36
N THR A 201 4.17 8.99 13.64
CA THR A 201 4.75 10.28 13.25
C THR A 201 4.25 10.78 11.89
N GLY A 202 3.70 9.89 11.06
CA GLY A 202 3.15 10.19 9.75
C GLY A 202 4.09 9.90 8.57
N SER A 203 5.41 10.10 8.71
CA SER A 203 6.39 9.81 7.67
C SER A 203 7.75 9.37 8.25
N HIS A 204 8.61 8.79 7.39
CA HIS A 204 9.98 8.44 7.79
C HIS A 204 10.83 9.67 8.09
N GLU A 205 10.62 10.76 7.37
CA GLU A 205 11.27 12.04 7.63
C GLU A 205 10.90 12.57 9.03
N LEU A 206 9.58 12.63 9.31
CA LEU A 206 9.10 13.08 10.63
C LEU A 206 9.61 12.18 11.76
N SER A 207 9.69 10.86 11.55
CA SER A 207 10.28 9.93 12.53
C SER A 207 11.75 10.25 12.81
N SER A 208 12.55 10.44 11.75
CA SER A 208 13.98 10.77 11.86
C SER A 208 14.21 12.09 12.59
N VAL A 209 13.51 13.13 12.15
CA VAL A 209 13.59 14.46 12.74
C VAL A 209 13.10 14.47 14.21
N ALA A 210 12.06 13.68 14.53
CA ALA A 210 11.56 13.57 15.90
C ALA A 210 12.61 12.97 16.85
N VAL A 211 13.36 11.95 16.40
CA VAL A 211 14.51 11.41 17.16
C VAL A 211 15.59 12.47 17.33
N GLY A 212 16.03 13.12 16.24
CA GLY A 212 17.06 14.14 16.29
C GLY A 212 16.73 15.30 17.24
N LYS A 213 15.44 15.69 17.30
CA LYS A 213 14.92 16.75 18.20
C LYS A 213 14.54 16.24 19.59
N GLY A 214 14.67 14.93 19.89
CA GLY A 214 14.30 14.34 21.17
C GLY A 214 12.79 14.41 21.48
N LYS A 215 11.94 14.38 20.44
CA LYS A 215 10.47 14.34 20.59
C LYS A 215 9.96 12.91 20.81
N VAL A 216 10.71 11.94 20.32
CA VAL A 216 10.60 10.51 20.62
C VAL A 216 12.00 10.00 20.97
N ASP A 217 12.05 8.95 21.78
CA ASP A 217 13.33 8.38 22.26
C ASP A 217 13.97 7.47 21.21
N ALA A 218 13.13 6.73 20.49
CA ALA A 218 13.51 5.85 19.41
C ALA A 218 12.50 5.93 18.26
N ALA A 219 12.92 5.59 17.04
CA ALA A 219 11.99 5.45 15.94
C ALA A 219 12.45 4.39 14.94
N PHE A 220 11.47 3.78 14.25
CA PHE A 220 11.74 2.95 13.08
C PHE A 220 11.68 3.79 11.81
N VAL A 221 12.67 3.58 10.94
CA VAL A 221 12.79 4.28 9.65
C VAL A 221 13.17 3.28 8.55
N ALA A 222 12.90 3.65 7.28
CA ALA A 222 13.46 2.97 6.12
C ALA A 222 14.86 3.50 5.83
N THR A 223 15.82 2.63 5.53
CA THR A 223 17.23 3.03 5.29
C THR A 223 17.36 4.10 4.22
N HIS A 224 16.73 3.92 3.06
CA HIS A 224 16.78 4.89 1.96
C HIS A 224 16.10 6.23 2.29
N ARG A 225 15.05 6.23 3.13
CA ARG A 225 14.36 7.45 3.56
C ARG A 225 15.17 8.20 4.61
N PHE A 226 15.82 7.48 5.51
CA PHE A 226 16.75 8.09 6.47
C PHE A 226 17.92 8.75 5.75
N ASP A 227 18.49 8.10 4.73
CA ASP A 227 19.58 8.68 3.92
C ASP A 227 19.15 9.97 3.23
N ASN A 228 17.88 10.09 2.77
CA ASN A 228 17.35 11.33 2.23
C ASN A 228 17.36 12.46 3.27
N VAL A 229 16.98 12.19 4.52
CA VAL A 229 16.95 13.15 5.62
C VAL A 229 18.37 13.62 5.96
N VAL A 230 19.35 12.69 5.94
CA VAL A 230 20.77 13.01 6.12
C VAL A 230 21.28 13.86 4.96
N ASN A 231 20.98 13.51 3.73
CA ASN A 231 21.41 14.25 2.53
C ASN A 231 20.82 15.68 2.47
N LYS A 232 19.63 15.89 3.03
CA LYS A 232 19.02 17.23 3.20
C LYS A 232 19.66 18.04 4.33
N GLY A 233 20.48 17.41 5.18
CA GLY A 233 21.11 18.06 6.32
C GLY A 233 20.20 18.29 7.52
N GLU A 234 19.02 17.67 7.56
CA GLU A 234 18.07 17.79 8.67
C GLU A 234 18.49 17.02 9.92
N ILE A 235 19.28 15.95 9.73
CA ILE A 235 19.94 15.17 10.77
C ILE A 235 21.31 14.73 10.23
N LYS A 236 22.28 14.53 11.10
CA LYS A 236 23.56 13.96 10.71
C LYS A 236 23.61 12.49 11.10
N LEU A 237 24.27 11.67 10.29
CA LEU A 237 24.46 10.25 10.58
C LEU A 237 25.16 10.04 11.94
N GLU A 238 26.15 10.88 12.25
CA GLU A 238 26.89 10.83 13.51
C GLU A 238 26.06 11.19 14.75
N ASP A 239 24.88 11.79 14.60
CA ASP A 239 24.00 12.18 15.69
C ASP A 239 23.00 11.10 16.10
N VAL A 240 23.04 9.92 15.45
CA VAL A 240 22.17 8.79 15.78
C VAL A 240 22.95 7.53 16.09
N ASN A 241 22.35 6.66 16.90
CA ASN A 241 22.75 5.25 17.03
C ASN A 241 21.75 4.41 16.22
N VAL A 242 22.25 3.42 15.51
CA VAL A 242 21.42 2.37 14.88
C VAL A 242 21.49 1.14 15.77
N LEU A 243 20.38 0.81 16.43
CA LEU A 243 20.34 -0.27 17.42
C LEU A 243 19.92 -1.61 16.82
N TRP A 244 19.23 -1.57 15.69
CA TRP A 244 18.77 -2.77 15.00
C TRP A 244 18.46 -2.47 13.53
N GLN A 245 18.65 -3.48 12.69
CA GLN A 245 18.18 -3.47 11.29
C GLN A 245 17.55 -4.81 10.95
N SER A 246 16.56 -4.77 10.07
CA SER A 246 15.93 -5.99 9.54
C SER A 246 16.79 -6.65 8.45
N ASP A 247 16.43 -7.87 8.07
CA ASP A 247 16.78 -8.39 6.76
C ASP A 247 16.22 -7.50 5.64
N PRO A 248 16.77 -7.57 4.42
CA PRO A 248 16.27 -6.80 3.28
C PRO A 248 14.80 -7.12 2.99
N ILE A 249 14.04 -6.09 2.65
CA ILE A 249 12.65 -6.15 2.19
C ILE A 249 12.58 -5.56 0.78
N PRO A 250 11.68 -6.02 -0.10
CA PRO A 250 11.56 -5.45 -1.43
C PRO A 250 11.25 -3.96 -1.35
N GLN A 251 11.79 -3.18 -2.32
CA GLN A 251 11.62 -1.73 -2.38
C GLN A 251 10.16 -1.37 -2.71
N ASP A 252 9.80 -0.11 -2.49
CA ASP A 252 8.46 0.46 -2.69
C ASP A 252 7.93 0.14 -4.11
N PRO A 253 6.77 -0.57 -4.23
CA PRO A 253 6.22 -0.95 -5.51
C PRO A 253 5.57 0.24 -6.23
N PHE A 254 5.82 0.33 -7.54
CA PHE A 254 5.00 1.06 -8.48
C PHE A 254 3.90 0.13 -8.97
N VAL A 255 2.68 0.57 -8.83
CA VAL A 255 1.48 -0.22 -9.10
C VAL A 255 0.55 0.53 -10.06
N TYR A 256 -0.21 -0.20 -10.84
CA TYR A 256 -1.34 0.33 -11.61
C TYR A 256 -2.60 -0.50 -11.36
N ARG A 257 -3.72 -0.03 -11.88
CA ARG A 257 -4.91 -0.86 -11.99
C ARG A 257 -4.83 -1.68 -13.29
N ASN A 258 -4.89 -3.00 -13.20
CA ASN A 258 -4.79 -3.91 -14.34
C ASN A 258 -6.08 -4.01 -15.17
N ASP A 259 -7.17 -3.37 -14.73
CA ASP A 259 -8.39 -3.15 -15.50
C ASP A 259 -8.29 -1.99 -16.51
N LEU A 260 -7.18 -1.23 -16.50
CA LEU A 260 -6.82 -0.32 -17.60
C LEU A 260 -6.53 -1.10 -18.90
N CYS A 261 -6.80 -0.49 -20.05
CA CYS A 261 -6.51 -1.10 -21.36
C CYS A 261 -5.03 -1.46 -21.50
N ASP A 262 -4.73 -2.59 -22.14
CA ASP A 262 -3.38 -3.14 -22.26
C ASP A 262 -2.37 -2.15 -22.84
N GLU A 263 -2.78 -1.39 -23.89
CA GLU A 263 -1.92 -0.36 -24.48
C GLU A 263 -1.58 0.75 -23.49
N LEU A 264 -2.54 1.15 -22.64
CA LEU A 264 -2.32 2.18 -21.63
C LEU A 264 -1.38 1.67 -20.54
N ARG A 265 -1.55 0.41 -20.07
CA ARG A 265 -0.64 -0.21 -19.11
C ARG A 265 0.78 -0.31 -19.65
N ALA A 266 0.96 -0.76 -20.92
CA ALA A 266 2.27 -0.84 -21.54
C ALA A 266 2.98 0.54 -21.60
N LYS A 267 2.26 1.61 -21.89
CA LYS A 267 2.79 2.98 -21.88
C LYS A 267 3.14 3.47 -20.48
N ILE A 268 2.36 3.08 -19.46
CA ILE A 268 2.69 3.36 -18.06
C ILE A 268 3.99 2.63 -17.67
N GLU A 269 4.12 1.34 -17.99
CA GLU A 269 5.35 0.58 -17.75
C GLU A 269 6.56 1.21 -18.46
N GLU A 270 6.42 1.57 -19.74
CA GLU A 270 7.47 2.24 -20.50
C GLU A 270 7.89 3.58 -19.86
N THR A 271 6.95 4.32 -19.28
CA THR A 271 7.25 5.57 -18.57
C THR A 271 8.32 5.36 -17.52
N PHE A 272 8.22 4.31 -16.71
CA PHE A 272 9.14 4.05 -15.61
C PHE A 272 10.34 3.20 -16.04
N LEU A 273 10.11 2.05 -16.65
CA LEU A 273 11.18 1.11 -16.99
C LEU A 273 12.13 1.66 -18.06
N GLY A 274 11.62 2.51 -18.97
CA GLY A 274 12.43 3.20 -19.98
C GLY A 274 13.05 4.52 -19.49
N LEU A 275 12.82 4.93 -18.23
CA LEU A 275 13.26 6.25 -17.74
C LEU A 275 14.79 6.35 -17.62
N GLY A 276 15.47 5.25 -17.29
CA GLY A 276 16.93 5.21 -17.15
C GLY A 276 17.70 5.59 -18.41
N ASP A 277 17.10 5.42 -19.58
CA ASP A 277 17.69 5.72 -20.89
C ASP A 277 17.43 7.18 -21.32
N GLN A 278 16.68 7.96 -20.54
CA GLN A 278 16.31 9.33 -20.89
C GLN A 278 17.27 10.33 -20.24
N PRO A 279 17.96 11.16 -21.06
CA PRO A 279 18.91 12.17 -20.53
C PRO A 279 18.25 13.16 -19.57
N GLU A 280 16.99 13.55 -19.83
CA GLU A 280 16.20 14.47 -19.00
C GLU A 280 15.81 13.89 -17.65
N ALA A 281 15.76 12.57 -17.52
CA ALA A 281 15.47 11.90 -16.24
C ALA A 281 16.69 11.75 -15.32
N LYS A 282 17.89 12.08 -15.80
CA LYS A 282 19.12 11.91 -15.02
C LYS A 282 19.08 12.66 -13.69
N ALA A 283 18.61 13.91 -13.72
CA ALA A 283 18.48 14.71 -12.49
C ALA A 283 17.46 14.13 -11.52
N PHE A 284 16.34 13.60 -12.03
CA PHE A 284 15.34 12.89 -11.23
C PHE A 284 15.96 11.66 -10.56
N LEU A 285 16.61 10.77 -11.34
CA LEU A 285 17.22 9.55 -10.82
C LEU A 285 18.30 9.83 -9.77
N GLU A 286 19.11 10.91 -9.97
CA GLU A 286 20.06 11.36 -8.96
C GLU A 286 19.38 11.83 -7.67
N ASN A 287 18.28 12.56 -7.78
CA ASN A 287 17.53 13.04 -6.61
C ASN A 287 16.90 11.89 -5.83
N VAL A 288 16.25 10.91 -6.51
CA VAL A 288 15.68 9.72 -5.85
C VAL A 288 16.72 8.67 -5.48
N LYS A 289 18.02 8.96 -5.72
CA LYS A 289 19.14 8.03 -5.45
C LYS A 289 18.91 6.64 -6.05
N SER A 290 18.55 6.59 -7.32
CA SER A 290 18.34 5.36 -8.07
C SER A 290 19.18 5.32 -9.35
N ASN A 291 19.58 4.12 -9.76
CA ASN A 291 20.22 3.90 -11.05
C ASN A 291 19.18 3.87 -12.15
N THR A 292 18.07 3.18 -11.91
CA THR A 292 16.96 2.98 -12.83
C THR A 292 15.75 2.43 -12.10
N PHE A 293 14.69 2.12 -12.85
CA PHE A 293 13.60 1.25 -12.41
C PHE A 293 13.84 -0.17 -12.92
N VAL A 294 13.38 -1.16 -12.16
CA VAL A 294 13.43 -2.57 -12.53
C VAL A 294 12.03 -3.18 -12.44
N PRO A 295 11.72 -4.18 -13.31
CA PRO A 295 10.43 -4.85 -13.26
C PRO A 295 10.28 -5.62 -11.94
N MET A 296 9.04 -5.66 -11.44
CA MET A 296 8.65 -6.43 -10.26
C MET A 296 7.36 -7.18 -10.53
N SER A 297 7.18 -8.28 -9.82
CA SER A 297 6.01 -9.15 -9.89
C SER A 297 5.33 -9.27 -8.52
N PRO A 298 4.06 -9.72 -8.46
CA PRO A 298 3.39 -9.95 -7.19
C PRO A 298 4.14 -10.90 -6.24
N SER A 299 4.85 -11.91 -6.76
CA SER A 299 5.60 -12.88 -5.96
C SER A 299 6.81 -12.29 -5.22
N ASP A 300 7.38 -11.19 -5.71
CA ASP A 300 8.49 -10.52 -5.04
C ASP A 300 8.08 -9.95 -3.65
N TYR A 301 6.78 -9.81 -3.41
CA TYR A 301 6.21 -9.31 -2.15
C TYR A 301 5.63 -10.42 -1.25
N ASP A 302 5.91 -11.71 -1.52
CA ASP A 302 5.37 -12.84 -0.72
C ASP A 302 5.87 -12.84 0.71
N ILE A 303 7.09 -12.35 0.95
CA ILE A 303 7.60 -12.15 2.32
C ILE A 303 6.71 -11.18 3.11
N ILE A 304 6.19 -10.15 2.47
CA ILE A 304 5.31 -9.17 3.13
C ILE A 304 3.93 -9.78 3.43
N ARG A 305 3.40 -10.65 2.54
CA ARG A 305 2.17 -11.42 2.79
C ARG A 305 2.33 -12.33 3.99
N THR A 306 3.49 -13.02 4.08
CA THR A 306 3.83 -13.86 5.23
C THR A 306 3.86 -13.07 6.53
N LEU A 307 4.50 -11.90 6.54
CA LEU A 307 4.55 -11.03 7.73
C LEU A 307 3.18 -10.48 8.11
N LYS A 308 2.36 -10.11 7.12
CA LYS A 308 0.97 -9.69 7.35
C LYS A 308 0.16 -10.81 8.01
N ALA A 309 0.24 -12.04 7.47
CA ALA A 309 -0.44 -13.19 8.04
C ALA A 309 -0.01 -13.46 9.49
N ALA A 310 1.28 -13.34 9.80
CA ALA A 310 1.80 -13.47 11.17
C ALA A 310 1.25 -12.39 12.10
N LYS A 311 1.14 -11.13 11.64
CA LYS A 311 0.51 -10.03 12.39
C LYS A 311 -0.96 -10.31 12.67
N ASP A 312 -1.70 -10.76 11.63
CA ASP A 312 -3.14 -11.01 11.74
C ASP A 312 -3.45 -12.20 12.67
N ALA A 313 -2.57 -13.22 12.70
CA ALA A 313 -2.66 -14.35 13.61
C ALA A 313 -2.48 -13.93 15.08
N ARG A 314 -1.51 -13.04 15.39
CA ARG A 314 -1.30 -12.51 16.75
C ARG A 314 -2.53 -11.76 17.27
N LYS A 315 -3.18 -10.94 16.42
CA LYS A 315 -4.41 -10.21 16.81
C LYS A 315 -5.59 -11.12 17.16
N LYS A 316 -5.63 -12.36 16.64
CA LYS A 316 -6.72 -13.31 16.92
C LYS A 316 -6.47 -14.13 18.19
N SER A 317 -5.25 -14.16 18.67
CA SER A 317 -4.82 -14.95 19.84
C SER A 317 -4.73 -14.14 21.15
N GLY A 318 -4.82 -12.84 21.10
CA GLY A 318 -4.87 -11.92 22.25
C GLY A 318 -6.23 -11.25 22.35
#